data_dc69d7b566a23fff542446ac0da4afe8
#
_entry.id   dc69d7b566a23fff542446ac0da4afe8
#
_cell.length_a   1.000
_cell.length_b   1.000
_cell.length_c   1.000
_cell.angle_alpha   90.00
_cell.angle_beta   90.00
_cell.angle_gamma   90.00
#
_symmetry.space_group_name_H-M   'P 1'
#
loop_
_entity.id
_entity.type
_entity.pdbx_description
1 polymer ?
#
loop_
_entity_poly.entity_id
_entity_poly.type
_entity_poly.pdbx_seq_one_letter_code
_entity_poly.pdbx_strand_id
1 'polypeptide(L)'
;MLSVRVAALLLTVTLAAACGSRPPGPEADVATRPRPIVVQGAMDIEVRTLVAALDHPAEEQIDGWTFWSGTIGGVPVVVSKTLKGTANAAAATVLATGRYHPIAIINQGTAGGHDPALHVADIVLGATSVNIGAFKTGTRGHGAGSSVADWRPLDLLKSDSSAGQDPSAWQMRRFTADAALLAAAQRVKDRYTRGRVVDGVIGSSDMWNSELDRIEHFHDEFGTSVEEMETAAAAQVAGLAQVPFLGIRVVSNNITNGGEYDGATAAACEQFVIEVIRSYAEQQRPR
;
A
#
# COMPACT_ATOMS: atom_id res chain seq x y z
N MET A 1 19.46 10.84 86.93
CA MET A 1 18.81 11.27 85.70
C MET A 1 19.88 11.39 84.64
N LEU A 2 20.00 10.38 83.80
CA LEU A 2 21.02 10.28 82.75
C LEU A 2 20.39 10.75 81.40
N SER A 3 20.87 11.82 80.81
CA SER A 3 20.45 12.30 79.48
C SER A 3 21.34 11.68 78.40
N VAL A 4 20.75 10.84 77.56
CA VAL A 4 21.38 10.25 76.42
C VAL A 4 21.25 11.24 75.25
N ARG A 5 22.38 11.75 74.75
CA ARG A 5 22.44 12.53 73.52
C ARG A 5 22.61 11.56 72.32
N VAL A 6 21.62 11.51 71.46
CA VAL A 6 21.69 10.81 70.18
C VAL A 6 22.29 11.74 69.13
N ALA A 7 23.46 11.39 68.60
CA ALA A 7 24.09 12.07 67.50
C ALA A 7 23.55 11.48 66.18
N ALA A 8 22.85 12.28 65.37
CA ALA A 8 22.43 11.92 64.04
C ALA A 8 23.56 12.15 63.05
N LEU A 9 24.05 11.07 62.45
CA LEU A 9 25.07 11.10 61.39
C LEU A 9 24.33 11.27 60.03
N LEU A 10 24.42 12.45 59.44
CA LEU A 10 23.93 12.72 58.08
C LEU A 10 24.94 12.19 57.08
N LEU A 11 24.57 11.10 56.40
CA LEU A 11 25.32 10.55 55.28
C LEU A 11 24.84 11.25 54.01
N THR A 12 25.60 12.20 53.46
CA THR A 12 25.34 12.83 52.15
C THR A 12 25.87 11.94 51.05
N VAL A 13 24.97 11.24 50.36
CA VAL A 13 25.29 10.51 49.15
C VAL A 13 25.25 11.50 47.95
N THR A 14 26.42 11.87 47.44
CA THR A 14 26.57 12.60 46.19
C THR A 14 26.39 11.64 45.02
N LEU A 15 25.24 11.67 44.36
CA LEU A 15 25.03 11.01 43.08
C LEU A 15 25.77 11.81 42.01
N ALA A 16 26.92 11.34 41.58
CA ALA A 16 27.56 11.83 40.36
C ALA A 16 26.78 11.30 39.13
N ALA A 17 25.95 12.13 38.53
CA ALA A 17 25.33 11.84 37.24
C ALA A 17 26.42 11.85 36.17
N ALA A 18 26.96 10.67 35.82
CA ALA A 18 27.75 10.49 34.62
C ALA A 18 26.81 10.63 33.41
N CYS A 19 26.74 11.83 32.82
CA CYS A 19 26.21 12.00 31.45
C CYS A 19 27.17 11.29 30.51
N GLY A 20 26.98 9.97 30.35
CA GLY A 20 27.57 9.22 29.24
C GLY A 20 26.87 9.68 27.96
N SER A 21 27.56 10.50 27.18
CA SER A 21 27.19 10.76 25.79
C SER A 21 27.17 9.41 25.08
N ARG A 22 25.96 8.92 24.77
CA ARG A 22 25.77 7.76 23.89
C ARG A 22 26.49 8.09 22.59
N PRO A 23 27.41 7.24 22.07
CA PRO A 23 28.01 7.48 20.76
C PRO A 23 26.87 7.63 19.76
N PRO A 24 26.95 8.57 18.79
CA PRO A 24 25.95 8.67 17.75
C PRO A 24 25.91 7.31 17.05
N GLY A 25 24.72 6.70 17.02
CA GLY A 25 24.47 5.50 16.23
C GLY A 25 24.73 5.81 14.76
N PRO A 26 24.76 4.82 13.86
CA PRO A 26 25.20 4.96 12.48
C PRO A 26 24.22 5.79 11.63
N GLU A 27 24.07 7.08 11.92
CA GLU A 27 23.33 8.04 11.09
C GLU A 27 24.11 8.44 9.82
N ALA A 28 25.41 8.21 9.78
CA ALA A 28 26.29 8.65 8.68
C ALA A 28 26.18 7.78 7.40
N ASP A 29 25.56 6.60 7.45
CA ASP A 29 25.53 5.65 6.32
C ASP A 29 24.26 5.71 5.46
N VAL A 30 23.23 6.45 5.86
CA VAL A 30 21.96 6.55 5.14
C VAL A 30 22.05 7.51 3.94
N ALA A 31 22.91 8.52 4.00
CA ALA A 31 23.02 9.55 2.96
C ALA A 31 23.72 9.09 1.67
N THR A 32 24.40 7.95 1.67
CA THR A 32 25.21 7.45 0.54
C THR A 32 24.59 6.29 -0.21
N ARG A 33 23.53 5.65 0.30
CA ARG A 33 22.87 4.52 -0.37
C ARG A 33 21.88 5.02 -1.43
N PRO A 34 21.91 4.46 -2.64
CA PRO A 34 20.89 4.76 -3.65
C PRO A 34 19.50 4.43 -3.10
N ARG A 35 18.60 5.40 -3.14
CA ARG A 35 17.22 5.22 -2.67
C ARG A 35 16.46 4.32 -3.65
N PRO A 36 15.82 3.22 -3.18
CA PRO A 36 15.18 2.25 -4.05
C PRO A 36 13.78 2.69 -4.50
N ILE A 37 13.26 1.99 -5.52
CA ILE A 37 11.82 1.86 -5.74
C ILE A 37 11.35 0.67 -4.88
N VAL A 38 10.35 0.86 -4.03
CA VAL A 38 9.70 -0.23 -3.31
C VAL A 38 8.55 -0.76 -4.15
N VAL A 39 8.51 -2.10 -4.34
CA VAL A 39 7.42 -2.79 -5.01
C VAL A 39 6.75 -3.73 -4.02
N GLN A 40 5.45 -3.60 -3.83
CA GLN A 40 4.68 -4.35 -2.86
C GLN A 40 3.75 -5.35 -3.56
N GLY A 41 3.65 -6.56 -3.03
CA GLY A 41 2.63 -7.55 -3.36
C GLY A 41 2.20 -8.27 -2.08
N ALA A 42 0.95 -8.72 -2.01
CA ALA A 42 0.40 -9.30 -0.78
C ALA A 42 0.78 -10.77 -0.60
N MET A 43 0.89 -11.50 -1.68
CA MET A 43 1.04 -12.97 -1.70
C MET A 43 2.34 -13.41 -2.37
N ASP A 44 2.78 -14.64 -2.08
CA ASP A 44 3.96 -15.21 -2.73
C ASP A 44 3.84 -15.25 -4.26
N ILE A 45 2.64 -15.49 -4.78
CA ILE A 45 2.38 -15.50 -6.23
C ILE A 45 2.49 -14.11 -6.87
N GLU A 46 2.43 -13.05 -6.07
CA GLU A 46 2.48 -11.65 -6.51
C GLU A 46 3.87 -11.02 -6.34
N VAL A 47 4.83 -11.73 -5.75
CA VAL A 47 6.20 -11.21 -5.56
C VAL A 47 7.27 -12.11 -6.15
N ARG A 48 6.93 -13.34 -6.51
CA ARG A 48 7.90 -14.37 -6.92
C ARG A 48 8.71 -13.97 -8.16
N THR A 49 8.05 -13.47 -9.18
CA THR A 49 8.70 -13.05 -10.44
C THR A 49 9.57 -11.82 -10.21
N LEU A 50 9.12 -10.88 -9.35
CA LEU A 50 9.90 -9.70 -8.98
C LEU A 50 11.16 -10.07 -8.21
N VAL A 51 11.05 -10.96 -7.21
CA VAL A 51 12.19 -11.45 -6.43
C VAL A 51 13.18 -12.19 -7.32
N ALA A 52 12.69 -13.03 -8.25
CA ALA A 52 13.52 -13.76 -9.20
C ALA A 52 14.22 -12.82 -10.21
N ALA A 53 13.70 -11.61 -10.44
CA ALA A 53 14.30 -10.61 -11.33
C ALA A 53 15.33 -9.72 -10.64
N LEU A 54 15.49 -9.83 -9.31
CA LEU A 54 16.51 -9.08 -8.59
C LEU A 54 17.90 -9.65 -8.83
N ASP A 55 18.83 -8.78 -9.20
CA ASP A 55 20.26 -9.10 -9.16
C ASP A 55 20.73 -9.04 -7.69
N HIS A 56 21.36 -10.12 -7.24
CA HIS A 56 21.92 -10.26 -5.88
C HIS A 56 20.87 -10.00 -4.76
N PRO A 57 19.73 -10.73 -4.72
CA PRO A 57 18.71 -10.48 -3.72
C PRO A 57 19.21 -10.76 -2.30
N ALA A 58 18.97 -9.79 -1.40
CA ALA A 58 19.18 -9.93 0.03
C ALA A 58 17.84 -9.89 0.75
N GLU A 59 17.50 -10.97 1.46
CA GLU A 59 16.27 -11.08 2.23
C GLU A 59 16.44 -10.49 3.64
N GLU A 60 15.45 -9.73 4.09
CA GLU A 60 15.34 -9.19 5.44
C GLU A 60 13.91 -9.40 5.95
N GLN A 61 13.76 -9.86 7.20
CA GLN A 61 12.48 -9.91 7.89
C GLN A 61 12.43 -8.82 8.95
N ILE A 62 11.35 -8.02 8.93
CA ILE A 62 11.08 -6.97 9.90
C ILE A 62 9.69 -7.21 10.47
N ASP A 63 9.60 -7.53 11.76
CA ASP A 63 8.33 -7.72 12.50
C ASP A 63 7.30 -8.63 11.79
N GLY A 64 7.76 -9.65 11.07
CA GLY A 64 6.90 -10.61 10.36
C GLY A 64 6.63 -10.29 8.90
N TRP A 65 7.06 -9.14 8.38
CA TRP A 65 7.05 -8.81 6.95
C TRP A 65 8.40 -9.11 6.31
N THR A 66 8.36 -9.60 5.07
CA THR A 66 9.57 -9.96 4.32
C THR A 66 9.87 -8.94 3.23
N PHE A 67 11.13 -8.55 3.14
CA PHE A 67 11.65 -7.63 2.14
C PHE A 67 12.87 -8.25 1.44
N TRP A 68 12.97 -8.05 0.13
CA TRP A 68 14.12 -8.46 -0.67
C TRP A 68 14.72 -7.25 -1.36
N SER A 69 15.97 -6.93 -1.04
CA SER A 69 16.71 -5.82 -1.65
C SER A 69 17.60 -6.31 -2.75
N GLY A 70 17.72 -5.57 -3.84
CA GLY A 70 18.62 -5.88 -4.96
C GLY A 70 18.54 -4.82 -6.04
N THR A 71 18.86 -5.19 -7.29
CA THR A 71 18.66 -4.30 -8.44
C THR A 71 17.90 -5.01 -9.56
N ILE A 72 17.17 -4.25 -10.35
CA ILE A 72 16.57 -4.71 -11.61
C ILE A 72 17.16 -3.85 -12.74
N GLY A 73 18.03 -4.44 -13.56
CA GLY A 73 18.74 -3.70 -14.61
C GLY A 73 19.55 -2.52 -14.06
N GLY A 74 20.16 -2.68 -12.90
CA GLY A 74 20.95 -1.66 -12.21
C GLY A 74 20.13 -0.62 -11.44
N VAL A 75 18.81 -0.69 -11.44
CA VAL A 75 17.91 0.16 -10.63
C VAL A 75 17.77 -0.44 -9.24
N PRO A 76 18.05 0.28 -8.14
CA PRO A 76 17.80 -0.21 -6.80
C PRO A 76 16.32 -0.48 -6.56
N VAL A 77 15.98 -1.69 -6.13
CA VAL A 77 14.60 -2.14 -5.87
C VAL A 77 14.54 -2.88 -4.55
N VAL A 78 13.45 -2.66 -3.82
CA VAL A 78 13.07 -3.49 -2.69
C VAL A 78 11.69 -4.08 -2.99
N VAL A 79 11.60 -5.40 -3.02
CA VAL A 79 10.33 -6.12 -3.10
C VAL A 79 9.84 -6.39 -1.69
N SER A 80 8.58 -6.08 -1.41
CA SER A 80 7.95 -6.23 -0.10
C SER A 80 6.76 -7.18 -0.19
N LYS A 81 6.78 -8.28 0.56
CA LYS A 81 5.60 -9.11 0.77
C LYS A 81 4.81 -8.53 1.94
N THR A 82 3.72 -7.84 1.60
CA THR A 82 2.92 -7.09 2.58
C THR A 82 1.99 -7.97 3.42
N LEU A 83 1.69 -9.19 2.99
CA LEU A 83 0.53 -9.98 3.42
C LEU A 83 -0.79 -9.30 3.02
N LYS A 84 -1.91 -10.04 3.11
CA LYS A 84 -3.23 -9.56 2.66
C LYS A 84 -3.85 -8.59 3.66
N GLY A 85 -4.56 -7.60 3.14
CA GLY A 85 -5.42 -6.72 3.91
C GLY A 85 -4.83 -5.35 4.22
N THR A 86 -5.74 -4.41 4.49
CA THR A 86 -5.44 -2.99 4.68
C THR A 86 -4.45 -2.74 5.81
N ALA A 87 -4.60 -3.43 6.96
CA ALA A 87 -3.71 -3.29 8.11
C ALA A 87 -2.28 -3.72 7.79
N ASN A 88 -2.13 -4.87 7.11
CA ASN A 88 -0.82 -5.39 6.70
C ASN A 88 -0.14 -4.48 5.67
N ALA A 89 -0.89 -4.02 4.68
CA ALA A 89 -0.38 -3.09 3.66
C ALA A 89 0.10 -1.77 4.27
N ALA A 90 -0.67 -1.19 5.19
CA ALA A 90 -0.29 0.03 5.89
C ALA A 90 0.99 -0.17 6.71
N ALA A 91 1.07 -1.24 7.52
CA ALA A 91 2.23 -1.53 8.35
C ALA A 91 3.49 -1.77 7.51
N ALA A 92 3.41 -2.61 6.47
CA ALA A 92 4.53 -2.87 5.56
C ALA A 92 4.99 -1.58 4.85
N THR A 93 4.06 -0.67 4.51
CA THR A 93 4.41 0.62 3.89
C THR A 93 5.13 1.55 4.87
N VAL A 94 4.71 1.62 6.14
CA VAL A 94 5.42 2.37 7.19
C VAL A 94 6.84 1.83 7.37
N LEU A 95 7.00 0.52 7.47
CA LEU A 95 8.33 -0.13 7.60
C LEU A 95 9.20 0.16 6.38
N ALA A 96 8.64 0.04 5.16
CA ALA A 96 9.37 0.31 3.93
C ALA A 96 9.83 1.76 3.84
N THR A 97 8.98 2.74 4.17
CA THR A 97 9.33 4.16 4.13
C THR A 97 10.39 4.52 5.17
N GLY A 98 10.26 4.01 6.39
CA GLY A 98 11.20 4.27 7.48
C GLY A 98 12.55 3.57 7.30
N ARG A 99 12.59 2.38 6.72
CA ARG A 99 13.80 1.56 6.58
C ARG A 99 14.62 1.88 5.32
N TYR A 100 13.92 2.08 4.18
CA TYR A 100 14.57 2.16 2.87
C TYR A 100 14.52 3.56 2.24
N HIS A 101 13.71 4.49 2.77
CA HIS A 101 13.56 5.85 2.25
C HIS A 101 13.34 5.88 0.72
N PRO A 102 12.33 5.17 0.19
CA PRO A 102 12.16 4.95 -1.25
C PRO A 102 11.97 6.26 -2.02
N ILE A 103 12.34 6.27 -3.30
CA ILE A 103 11.99 7.35 -4.23
C ILE A 103 10.56 7.21 -4.74
N ALA A 104 10.01 6.01 -4.71
CA ALA A 104 8.65 5.68 -5.15
C ALA A 104 8.18 4.34 -4.57
N ILE A 105 6.86 4.17 -4.47
CA ILE A 105 6.22 2.91 -4.09
C ILE A 105 5.25 2.50 -5.20
N ILE A 106 5.36 1.26 -5.67
CA ILE A 106 4.40 0.61 -6.56
C ILE A 106 3.74 -0.52 -5.76
N ASN A 107 2.43 -0.44 -5.53
CA ASN A 107 1.67 -1.52 -4.92
C ASN A 107 0.95 -2.28 -6.03
N GLN A 108 1.26 -3.56 -6.21
CA GLN A 108 0.76 -4.35 -7.33
C GLN A 108 0.21 -5.70 -6.88
N GLY A 109 -0.59 -6.35 -7.74
CA GLY A 109 -1.15 -7.66 -7.49
C GLY A 109 -2.38 -7.94 -8.31
N THR A 110 -3.12 -8.96 -7.90
CA THR A 110 -4.38 -9.38 -8.50
C THR A 110 -5.58 -8.63 -7.92
N ALA A 111 -6.68 -8.56 -8.68
CA ALA A 111 -7.93 -7.96 -8.22
C ALA A 111 -9.15 -8.60 -8.90
N GLY A 112 -10.31 -8.51 -8.26
CA GLY A 112 -11.61 -8.80 -8.85
C GLY A 112 -12.12 -7.63 -9.70
N GLY A 113 -12.66 -7.91 -10.89
CA GLY A 113 -13.25 -6.91 -11.77
C GLY A 113 -14.58 -6.38 -11.25
N HIS A 114 -14.76 -5.05 -11.26
CA HIS A 114 -16.03 -4.36 -11.05
C HIS A 114 -16.64 -3.85 -12.37
N ASP A 115 -15.78 -3.31 -13.25
CA ASP A 115 -16.19 -2.87 -14.58
C ASP A 115 -16.44 -4.09 -15.49
N PRO A 116 -17.69 -4.30 -16.00
CA PRO A 116 -17.99 -5.42 -16.88
C PRO A 116 -17.27 -5.38 -18.23
N ALA A 117 -16.67 -4.25 -18.61
CA ALA A 117 -15.86 -4.13 -19.81
C ALA A 117 -14.42 -4.65 -19.64
N LEU A 118 -13.99 -4.95 -18.40
CA LEU A 118 -12.66 -5.50 -18.12
C LEU A 118 -12.70 -7.02 -18.10
N HIS A 119 -11.71 -7.65 -18.71
CA HIS A 119 -11.58 -9.10 -18.79
C HIS A 119 -10.39 -9.59 -17.96
N VAL A 120 -10.40 -10.87 -17.63
CA VAL A 120 -9.26 -11.53 -16.97
C VAL A 120 -7.99 -11.28 -17.78
N ALA A 121 -6.91 -10.95 -17.09
CA ALA A 121 -5.63 -10.47 -17.59
C ALA A 121 -5.58 -9.00 -18.06
N ASP A 122 -6.66 -8.23 -18.07
CA ASP A 122 -6.53 -6.77 -18.24
C ASP A 122 -5.83 -6.17 -17.01
N ILE A 123 -5.01 -5.13 -17.22
CA ILE A 123 -4.32 -4.39 -16.16
C ILE A 123 -5.00 -3.03 -15.97
N VAL A 124 -5.28 -2.69 -14.71
CA VAL A 124 -5.74 -1.38 -14.28
C VAL A 124 -4.59 -0.61 -13.63
N LEU A 125 -4.22 0.51 -14.22
CA LEU A 125 -3.37 1.52 -13.60
C LEU A 125 -4.26 2.38 -12.70
N GLY A 126 -4.02 2.31 -11.39
CA GLY A 126 -4.80 3.04 -10.40
C GLY A 126 -4.52 4.53 -10.45
N ALA A 127 -5.05 5.23 -11.47
CA ALA A 127 -5.02 6.68 -11.52
C ALA A 127 -5.60 7.29 -10.24
N THR A 128 -6.51 6.54 -9.60
CA THR A 128 -7.04 6.81 -8.27
C THR A 128 -7.20 5.49 -7.52
N SER A 129 -6.88 5.49 -6.23
CA SER A 129 -7.24 4.43 -5.30
C SER A 129 -8.29 4.96 -4.31
N VAL A 130 -9.25 4.12 -3.89
CA VAL A 130 -10.31 4.53 -2.97
C VAL A 130 -10.54 3.47 -1.90
N ASN A 131 -10.63 3.88 -0.64
CA ASN A 131 -11.06 2.97 0.43
C ASN A 131 -12.58 2.76 0.35
N ILE A 132 -13.00 1.55 0.03
CA ILE A 132 -14.41 1.12 -0.05
C ILE A 132 -14.81 0.20 1.11
N GLY A 133 -14.02 0.16 2.18
CA GLY A 133 -14.28 -0.63 3.40
C GLY A 133 -14.78 0.18 4.59
N ALA A 134 -14.76 1.52 4.52
CA ALA A 134 -15.12 2.38 5.65
C ALA A 134 -16.45 3.10 5.41
N PHE A 135 -17.51 2.60 6.06
CA PHE A 135 -18.87 3.13 5.92
C PHE A 135 -19.61 3.22 7.25
N LYS A 136 -20.50 4.19 7.32
CA LYS A 136 -21.57 4.24 8.31
C LYS A 136 -22.82 3.64 7.69
N THR A 137 -23.41 2.68 8.36
CA THR A 137 -24.68 2.08 7.95
C THR A 137 -25.87 2.69 8.72
N GLY A 138 -27.05 2.68 8.12
CA GLY A 138 -28.28 3.05 8.80
C GLY A 138 -28.74 1.96 9.78
N THR A 139 -29.58 2.34 10.77
CA THR A 139 -30.22 1.38 11.67
C THR A 139 -31.29 0.59 10.91
N ARG A 140 -31.23 -0.74 10.99
CA ARG A 140 -32.23 -1.65 10.43
C ARG A 140 -32.72 -2.63 11.51
N GLY A 141 -33.99 -3.06 11.42
CA GLY A 141 -34.54 -4.03 12.32
C GLY A 141 -34.05 -5.46 12.06
N HIS A 142 -34.33 -6.36 12.98
CA HIS A 142 -34.01 -7.79 12.83
C HIS A 142 -34.65 -8.36 11.54
N GLY A 143 -33.85 -9.09 10.76
CA GLY A 143 -34.30 -9.71 9.52
C GLY A 143 -34.45 -8.77 8.32
N ALA A 144 -34.23 -7.46 8.48
CA ALA A 144 -34.31 -6.49 7.38
C ALA A 144 -33.10 -6.54 6.43
N GLY A 145 -32.08 -7.33 6.76
CA GLY A 145 -30.86 -7.47 5.96
C GLY A 145 -30.01 -6.20 5.91
N SER A 146 -29.11 -6.15 4.95
CA SER A 146 -28.24 -5.00 4.65
C SER A 146 -28.56 -4.48 3.23
N SER A 147 -28.35 -3.18 3.01
CA SER A 147 -28.43 -2.57 1.68
C SER A 147 -27.26 -1.63 1.50
N VAL A 148 -26.44 -1.92 0.53
CA VAL A 148 -25.25 -1.11 0.22
C VAL A 148 -25.63 0.32 -0.20
N ALA A 149 -26.79 0.52 -0.79
CA ALA A 149 -27.31 1.82 -1.17
C ALA A 149 -27.54 2.78 0.02
N ASP A 150 -27.68 2.23 1.25
CA ASP A 150 -27.84 3.03 2.47
C ASP A 150 -26.51 3.39 3.13
N TRP A 151 -25.40 2.88 2.63
CA TRP A 151 -24.10 3.09 3.22
C TRP A 151 -23.57 4.48 2.90
N ARG A 152 -23.00 5.14 3.91
CA ARG A 152 -22.41 6.47 3.77
C ARG A 152 -20.91 6.41 4.05
N PRO A 153 -20.06 6.98 3.19
CA PRO A 153 -18.63 7.01 3.40
C PRO A 153 -18.25 7.61 4.75
N LEU A 154 -17.30 6.96 5.45
CA LEU A 154 -16.65 7.53 6.62
C LEU A 154 -15.38 8.27 6.21
N ASP A 155 -15.18 9.46 6.79
CA ASP A 155 -13.91 10.15 6.76
C ASP A 155 -12.94 9.46 7.73
N LEU A 156 -11.77 9.07 7.22
CA LEU A 156 -10.72 8.42 7.99
C LEU A 156 -9.53 9.35 8.29
N LEU A 157 -9.52 10.56 7.73
CA LEU A 157 -8.38 11.48 7.81
C LEU A 157 -8.65 12.72 8.67
N LYS A 158 -9.91 13.09 8.86
CA LYS A 158 -10.29 14.17 9.78
C LYS A 158 -10.62 13.61 11.15
N SER A 159 -9.94 14.10 12.18
CA SER A 159 -10.12 13.65 13.57
C SER A 159 -11.39 14.17 14.25
N ASP A 160 -12.00 15.22 13.73
CA ASP A 160 -13.09 15.97 14.33
C ASP A 160 -14.43 15.85 13.58
N SER A 161 -14.47 15.12 12.47
CA SER A 161 -15.72 14.95 11.72
C SER A 161 -16.59 13.84 12.31
N SER A 162 -17.90 14.11 12.41
CA SER A 162 -18.85 13.06 12.70
C SER A 162 -19.03 12.18 11.47
N ALA A 163 -18.80 10.90 11.66
CA ALA A 163 -18.84 9.90 10.63
C ALA A 163 -20.05 10.00 9.68
N GLY A 164 -19.76 10.11 8.40
CA GLY A 164 -20.74 9.90 7.33
C GLY A 164 -21.73 11.04 7.07
N GLN A 165 -21.51 12.24 7.60
CA GLN A 165 -22.34 13.42 7.33
C GLN A 165 -21.65 14.52 6.56
N ASP A 166 -20.30 14.50 6.48
CA ASP A 166 -19.53 15.43 5.69
C ASP A 166 -19.57 15.02 4.20
N PRO A 167 -20.13 15.85 3.29
CA PRO A 167 -20.13 15.56 1.87
C PRO A 167 -18.71 15.37 1.28
N SER A 168 -17.68 15.88 1.94
CA SER A 168 -16.29 15.70 1.54
C SER A 168 -15.67 14.38 2.01
N ALA A 169 -16.34 13.60 2.87
CA ALA A 169 -15.80 12.36 3.44
C ALA A 169 -15.36 11.37 2.38
N TRP A 170 -16.10 11.30 1.28
CA TRP A 170 -15.75 10.44 0.17
C TRP A 170 -14.47 10.90 -0.55
N GLN A 171 -14.19 12.20 -0.66
CA GLN A 171 -12.96 12.73 -1.25
C GLN A 171 -11.73 12.41 -0.39
N MET A 172 -11.89 12.42 0.93
CA MET A 172 -10.84 12.09 1.89
C MET A 172 -10.36 10.63 1.83
N ARG A 173 -11.03 9.78 1.07
CA ARG A 173 -10.75 8.35 0.90
C ARG A 173 -10.13 8.04 -0.45
N ARG A 174 -9.95 9.05 -1.30
CA ARG A 174 -9.38 8.92 -2.64
C ARG A 174 -7.93 9.39 -2.64
N PHE A 175 -7.08 8.58 -3.22
CA PHE A 175 -5.65 8.83 -3.33
C PHE A 175 -5.28 8.85 -4.80
N THR A 176 -4.83 10.00 -5.31
CA THR A 176 -4.40 10.15 -6.70
C THR A 176 -2.98 9.60 -6.85
N ALA A 177 -2.75 8.86 -7.92
CA ALA A 177 -1.43 8.36 -8.27
C ALA A 177 -0.44 9.50 -8.55
N ASP A 178 0.85 9.24 -8.34
CA ASP A 178 1.91 10.12 -8.82
C ASP A 178 1.93 10.18 -10.33
N ALA A 179 1.91 11.39 -10.89
CA ALA A 179 1.79 11.61 -12.32
C ALA A 179 2.99 11.04 -13.12
N ALA A 180 4.20 11.07 -12.55
CA ALA A 180 5.39 10.55 -13.22
C ALA A 180 5.41 9.02 -13.25
N LEU A 181 4.98 8.37 -12.14
CA LEU A 181 4.80 6.91 -12.10
C LEU A 181 3.71 6.45 -13.06
N LEU A 182 2.56 7.11 -13.07
CA LEU A 182 1.46 6.79 -13.99
C LEU A 182 1.91 6.93 -15.45
N ALA A 183 2.57 8.05 -15.79
CA ALA A 183 3.12 8.25 -17.13
C ALA A 183 4.20 7.21 -17.50
N ALA A 184 4.99 6.74 -16.53
CA ALA A 184 5.95 5.66 -16.76
C ALA A 184 5.27 4.33 -17.12
N ALA A 185 4.18 4.00 -16.44
CA ALA A 185 3.38 2.81 -16.73
C ALA A 185 2.67 2.91 -18.09
N GLN A 186 2.07 4.06 -18.39
CA GLN A 186 1.40 4.30 -19.67
C GLN A 186 2.36 4.21 -20.88
N ARG A 187 3.63 4.61 -20.72
CA ARG A 187 4.62 4.49 -21.83
C ARG A 187 4.96 3.05 -22.21
N VAL A 188 4.82 2.12 -21.28
CA VAL A 188 5.14 0.71 -21.53
C VAL A 188 3.91 -0.18 -21.70
N LYS A 189 2.70 0.42 -21.74
CA LYS A 189 1.44 -0.33 -21.83
C LYS A 189 1.38 -1.28 -23.03
N ASP A 190 1.92 -0.87 -24.18
CA ASP A 190 1.90 -1.65 -25.42
C ASP A 190 2.88 -2.85 -25.40
N ARG A 191 3.74 -2.94 -24.38
CA ARG A 191 4.60 -4.13 -24.14
C ARG A 191 3.83 -5.25 -23.46
N TYR A 192 2.69 -4.95 -22.86
CA TYR A 192 1.80 -5.95 -22.28
C TYR A 192 0.86 -6.52 -23.35
N THR A 193 0.91 -7.84 -23.54
CA THR A 193 0.21 -8.50 -24.68
C THR A 193 -0.84 -9.51 -24.24
N ARG A 194 -1.04 -9.71 -22.91
CA ARG A 194 -2.03 -10.69 -22.41
C ARG A 194 -3.44 -10.12 -22.26
N GLY A 195 -3.57 -8.80 -22.26
CA GLY A 195 -4.81 -8.05 -22.10
C GLY A 195 -4.57 -6.58 -22.39
N ARG A 196 -5.53 -5.76 -22.05
CA ARG A 196 -5.42 -4.30 -22.16
C ARG A 196 -4.77 -3.72 -20.90
N VAL A 197 -4.14 -2.55 -21.05
CA VAL A 197 -3.72 -1.73 -19.91
C VAL A 197 -4.52 -0.44 -19.95
N VAL A 198 -5.30 -0.18 -18.90
CA VAL A 198 -6.20 0.98 -18.83
C VAL A 198 -5.98 1.75 -17.54
N ASP A 199 -6.24 3.06 -17.57
CA ASP A 199 -6.33 3.85 -16.36
C ASP A 199 -7.69 3.59 -15.69
N GLY A 200 -7.71 3.53 -14.34
CA GLY A 200 -8.95 3.25 -13.64
C GLY A 200 -8.89 3.59 -12.16
N VAL A 201 -9.90 3.15 -11.44
CA VAL A 201 -10.04 3.32 -9.99
C VAL A 201 -9.91 1.96 -9.31
N ILE A 202 -8.96 1.85 -8.38
CA ILE A 202 -8.78 0.66 -7.55
C ILE A 202 -9.53 0.87 -6.24
N GLY A 203 -10.54 0.02 -5.96
CA GLY A 203 -11.23 -0.03 -4.69
C GLY A 203 -10.53 -0.98 -3.72
N SER A 204 -10.32 -0.57 -2.46
CA SER A 204 -9.70 -1.42 -1.45
C SER A 204 -10.61 -1.60 -0.24
N SER A 205 -10.81 -2.86 0.15
CA SER A 205 -11.49 -3.25 1.39
C SER A 205 -11.01 -4.63 1.85
N ASP A 206 -11.06 -4.92 3.14
CA ASP A 206 -10.73 -6.26 3.68
C ASP A 206 -11.89 -7.25 3.41
N MET A 207 -12.21 -7.44 2.11
CA MET A 207 -13.32 -8.28 1.68
C MET A 207 -13.00 -8.96 0.34
N TRP A 208 -13.40 -10.22 0.24
CA TRP A 208 -13.58 -10.90 -1.04
C TRP A 208 -15.05 -10.80 -1.42
N ASN A 209 -15.36 -9.86 -2.29
CA ASN A 209 -16.73 -9.53 -2.63
C ASN A 209 -17.22 -10.34 -3.83
N SER A 210 -18.38 -11.03 -3.67
CA SER A 210 -19.04 -11.79 -4.70
C SER A 210 -20.53 -11.43 -4.81
N GLU A 211 -20.95 -10.30 -4.22
CA GLU A 211 -22.31 -9.79 -4.27
C GLU A 211 -22.44 -8.78 -5.42
N LEU A 212 -23.17 -9.14 -6.47
CA LEU A 212 -23.31 -8.31 -7.68
C LEU A 212 -23.87 -6.91 -7.36
N ASP A 213 -24.92 -6.80 -6.55
CA ASP A 213 -25.51 -5.52 -6.14
C ASP A 213 -24.46 -4.59 -5.50
N ARG A 214 -23.53 -5.16 -4.73
CA ARG A 214 -22.46 -4.41 -4.08
C ARG A 214 -21.37 -4.00 -5.06
N ILE A 215 -20.99 -4.89 -5.97
CA ILE A 215 -20.02 -4.63 -7.03
C ILE A 215 -20.53 -3.52 -7.95
N GLU A 216 -21.77 -3.62 -8.41
CA GLU A 216 -22.43 -2.62 -9.24
C GLU A 216 -22.52 -1.28 -8.52
N HIS A 217 -22.96 -1.26 -7.25
CA HIS A 217 -23.00 -0.04 -6.46
C HIS A 217 -21.63 0.64 -6.34
N PHE A 218 -20.55 -0.11 -6.08
CA PHE A 218 -19.21 0.47 -5.99
C PHE A 218 -18.70 0.95 -7.35
N HIS A 219 -19.04 0.25 -8.42
CA HIS A 219 -18.73 0.69 -9.77
C HIS A 219 -19.43 2.00 -10.11
N ASP A 220 -20.75 2.07 -9.89
CA ASP A 220 -21.58 3.20 -10.26
C ASP A 220 -21.31 4.44 -9.40
N GLU A 221 -21.21 4.28 -8.08
CA GLU A 221 -21.09 5.40 -7.14
C GLU A 221 -19.64 5.87 -6.96
N PHE A 222 -18.67 4.96 -7.00
CA PHE A 222 -17.27 5.29 -6.74
C PHE A 222 -16.39 5.17 -7.97
N GLY A 223 -16.90 4.67 -9.08
CA GLY A 223 -16.19 4.49 -10.34
C GLY A 223 -15.13 3.39 -10.27
N THR A 224 -15.28 2.42 -9.34
CA THR A 224 -14.27 1.37 -9.18
C THR A 224 -14.20 0.48 -10.41
N SER A 225 -13.00 0.30 -10.93
CA SER A 225 -12.73 -0.63 -12.03
C SER A 225 -12.47 -2.04 -11.53
N VAL A 226 -11.83 -2.14 -10.37
CA VAL A 226 -11.46 -3.39 -9.68
C VAL A 226 -11.50 -3.22 -8.17
N GLU A 227 -11.60 -4.35 -7.44
CA GLU A 227 -11.51 -4.41 -5.97
C GLU A 227 -10.38 -5.35 -5.53
N GLU A 228 -9.67 -4.93 -4.48
CA GLU A 228 -8.61 -5.67 -3.80
C GLU A 228 -8.50 -5.20 -2.33
N MET A 229 -7.41 -5.55 -1.60
CA MET A 229 -7.39 -5.37 -0.15
C MET A 229 -6.25 -4.46 0.37
N GLU A 230 -5.41 -3.84 -0.46
CA GLU A 230 -4.15 -3.21 -0.03
C GLU A 230 -3.94 -1.77 -0.50
N THR A 231 -4.27 -1.48 -1.76
CA THR A 231 -3.78 -0.29 -2.48
C THR A 231 -4.12 1.02 -1.78
N ALA A 232 -5.38 1.21 -1.35
CA ALA A 232 -5.77 2.48 -0.73
C ALA A 232 -5.08 2.70 0.62
N ALA A 233 -4.84 1.63 1.39
CA ALA A 233 -4.13 1.73 2.67
C ALA A 233 -2.65 2.08 2.47
N ALA A 234 -1.99 1.42 1.51
CA ALA A 234 -0.62 1.75 1.13
C ALA A 234 -0.49 3.17 0.56
N ALA A 235 -1.44 3.59 -0.30
CA ALA A 235 -1.50 4.94 -0.86
C ALA A 235 -1.67 6.03 0.22
N GLN A 236 -2.52 5.77 1.21
CA GLN A 236 -2.71 6.68 2.35
C GLN A 236 -1.41 6.90 3.12
N VAL A 237 -0.70 5.82 3.45
CA VAL A 237 0.58 5.89 4.17
C VAL A 237 1.66 6.56 3.32
N ALA A 238 1.77 6.20 2.03
CA ALA A 238 2.71 6.82 1.11
C ALA A 238 2.47 8.33 0.97
N GLY A 239 1.19 8.75 0.89
CA GLY A 239 0.81 10.17 0.84
C GLY A 239 1.20 10.93 2.10
N LEU A 240 0.97 10.37 3.29
CA LEU A 240 1.39 10.96 4.57
C LEU A 240 2.93 11.04 4.68
N ALA A 241 3.65 10.08 4.13
CA ALA A 241 5.10 10.05 4.06
C ALA A 241 5.68 10.87 2.90
N GLN A 242 4.84 11.48 2.07
CA GLN A 242 5.20 12.25 0.86
C GLN A 242 6.07 11.44 -0.13
N VAL A 243 5.76 10.16 -0.28
CA VAL A 243 6.42 9.27 -1.24
C VAL A 243 5.53 9.08 -2.46
N PRO A 244 6.03 9.28 -3.70
CA PRO A 244 5.32 8.96 -4.93
C PRO A 244 4.74 7.55 -4.93
N PHE A 245 3.47 7.39 -5.33
CA PHE A 245 2.76 6.12 -5.24
C PHE A 245 1.96 5.81 -6.50
N LEU A 246 1.93 4.53 -6.89
CA LEU A 246 1.06 4.00 -7.93
C LEU A 246 0.54 2.60 -7.54
N GLY A 247 -0.77 2.39 -7.63
CA GLY A 247 -1.39 1.07 -7.61
C GLY A 247 -1.45 0.47 -9.02
N ILE A 248 -1.16 -0.82 -9.17
CA ILE A 248 -1.31 -1.56 -10.43
C ILE A 248 -2.01 -2.88 -10.12
N ARG A 249 -3.10 -3.19 -10.81
CA ARG A 249 -3.83 -4.43 -10.60
C ARG A 249 -4.12 -5.15 -11.90
N VAL A 250 -3.86 -6.45 -11.94
CA VAL A 250 -4.35 -7.33 -13.01
C VAL A 250 -5.67 -7.95 -12.58
N VAL A 251 -6.63 -7.94 -13.48
CA VAL A 251 -7.92 -8.63 -13.27
C VAL A 251 -7.68 -10.13 -13.24
N SER A 252 -7.91 -10.76 -12.08
CA SER A 252 -7.79 -12.21 -11.91
C SER A 252 -9.11 -12.96 -12.08
N ASN A 253 -10.22 -12.26 -11.89
CA ASN A 253 -11.59 -12.74 -12.10
C ASN A 253 -12.51 -11.54 -12.32
N ASN A 254 -13.65 -11.75 -12.99
CA ASN A 254 -14.67 -10.74 -13.12
C ASN A 254 -16.05 -11.40 -13.19
N ILE A 255 -16.74 -11.48 -12.06
CA ILE A 255 -18.06 -12.13 -11.99
C ILE A 255 -19.15 -11.36 -12.71
N THR A 256 -18.95 -10.06 -13.01
CA THR A 256 -19.94 -9.24 -13.73
C THR A 256 -20.09 -9.66 -15.20
N ASN A 257 -19.08 -10.31 -15.76
CA ASN A 257 -19.07 -10.81 -17.15
C ASN A 257 -18.75 -12.30 -17.28
N GLY A 258 -18.72 -13.04 -16.15
CA GLY A 258 -18.46 -14.48 -16.14
C GLY A 258 -16.98 -14.86 -16.21
N GLY A 259 -16.06 -13.92 -16.01
CA GLY A 259 -14.62 -14.18 -15.95
C GLY A 259 -14.24 -14.99 -14.72
N GLU A 260 -13.80 -16.23 -14.90
CA GLU A 260 -13.36 -17.13 -13.84
C GLU A 260 -11.98 -16.74 -13.28
N TYR A 261 -11.68 -17.14 -12.04
CA TYR A 261 -10.43 -16.85 -11.39
C TYR A 261 -9.22 -17.51 -12.08
N ASP A 262 -8.22 -16.71 -12.46
CA ASP A 262 -6.94 -17.14 -12.98
C ASP A 262 -5.79 -16.52 -12.16
N GLY A 263 -5.23 -17.27 -11.21
CA GLY A 263 -4.08 -16.86 -10.39
C GLY A 263 -2.78 -16.69 -11.20
N ALA A 264 -2.67 -17.26 -12.42
CA ALA A 264 -1.50 -17.09 -13.26
C ALA A 264 -1.34 -15.67 -13.83
N THR A 265 -2.38 -14.83 -13.71
CA THR A 265 -2.33 -13.41 -14.07
C THR A 265 -1.35 -12.63 -13.21
N ALA A 266 -1.10 -13.04 -11.95
CA ALA A 266 -0.15 -12.38 -11.05
C ALA A 266 1.24 -12.23 -11.67
N ALA A 267 1.79 -13.31 -12.24
CA ALA A 267 3.11 -13.28 -12.87
C ALA A 267 3.18 -12.30 -14.05
N ALA A 268 2.08 -12.14 -14.78
CA ALA A 268 2.02 -11.18 -15.89
C ALA A 268 2.01 -9.73 -15.38
N CYS A 269 1.33 -9.47 -14.26
CA CYS A 269 1.37 -8.17 -13.60
C CYS A 269 2.80 -7.83 -13.15
N GLU A 270 3.49 -8.77 -12.49
CA GLU A 270 4.86 -8.61 -12.03
C GLU A 270 5.81 -8.29 -13.20
N GLN A 271 5.68 -9.00 -14.34
CA GLN A 271 6.46 -8.72 -15.55
C GLN A 271 6.22 -7.32 -16.09
N PHE A 272 4.97 -6.88 -16.12
CA PHE A 272 4.62 -5.52 -16.52
C PHE A 272 5.22 -4.48 -15.55
N VAL A 273 5.18 -4.72 -14.25
CA VAL A 273 5.76 -3.83 -13.23
C VAL A 273 7.28 -3.70 -13.39
N ILE A 274 7.99 -4.75 -13.79
CA ILE A 274 9.43 -4.70 -14.12
C ILE A 274 9.69 -3.67 -15.24
N GLU A 275 8.85 -3.65 -16.27
CA GLU A 275 8.97 -2.64 -17.34
C GLU A 275 8.63 -1.22 -16.83
N VAL A 276 7.67 -1.08 -15.93
CA VAL A 276 7.35 0.21 -15.28
C VAL A 276 8.53 0.73 -14.47
N ILE A 277 9.19 -0.13 -13.68
CA ILE A 277 10.40 0.23 -12.90
C ILE A 277 11.47 0.80 -13.82
N ARG A 278 11.78 0.11 -14.91
CA ARG A 278 12.77 0.55 -15.90
C ARG A 278 12.40 1.90 -16.51
N SER A 279 11.15 2.03 -16.95
CA SER A 279 10.61 3.25 -17.56
C SER A 279 10.65 4.45 -16.60
N TYR A 280 10.33 4.24 -15.31
CA TYR A 280 10.37 5.30 -14.31
C TYR A 280 11.81 5.72 -13.98
N ALA A 281 12.71 4.75 -13.82
CA ALA A 281 14.12 5.04 -13.55
C ALA A 281 14.81 5.81 -14.70
N GLU A 282 14.45 5.53 -15.94
CA GLU A 282 14.94 6.30 -17.11
C GLU A 282 14.55 7.78 -17.04
N GLN A 283 13.35 8.10 -16.52
CA GLN A 283 12.90 9.49 -16.34
C GLN A 283 13.66 10.24 -15.25
N GLN A 284 14.13 9.51 -14.23
CA GLN A 284 14.83 10.10 -13.08
C GLN A 284 16.31 10.38 -13.36
N ARG A 285 16.85 9.93 -14.51
CA ARG A 285 18.24 10.22 -14.91
C ARG A 285 18.37 11.70 -15.26
N PRO A 286 19.38 12.40 -14.69
CA PRO A 286 19.69 13.75 -15.12
C PRO A 286 19.97 13.77 -16.64
N ARG A 287 19.37 14.73 -17.33
CA ARG A 287 19.67 15.00 -18.76
C ARG A 287 21.02 15.64 -18.90
#